data_729af433b070525c3e75710e858856f4
#
_entry.id   729af433b070525c3e75710e858856f4
#
_cell.length_a   1.000
_cell.length_b   1.000
_cell.length_c   1.000
_cell.angle_alpha   90.00
_cell.angle_beta   90.00
_cell.angle_gamma   90.00
#
_symmetry.space_group_name_H-M   'P 1'
#
loop_
_entity.id
_entity.type
_entity.pdbx_description
1 polymer ?
#
loop_
_entity_poly.entity_id
_entity_poly.type
_entity_poly.pdbx_seq_one_letter_code
_entity_poly.pdbx_strand_id
1 'polypeptide(L)'
;VESNHLGGICLNWGCIPTKALLKNADVFDIINNANKFGIEVGEVTINWSKIIKRSRDVAKRLSKGIEFLMKKNKIDYIPAQGRLIGKGNVETTDSNGKKALASANNIIIATGARPKWFSGIKPDGKQVITYKEAMILDKQPKSLVIIGAGAIGVEFAHFFQTFGTEVTLIEALPNILPIEDNDISVELEKIFKKRKMNILTNTKVTKIEKLKTKIKVHFQGDEIVEAEKVLIALGV
;
A
#
# COMPACT_ATOMS: atom_id res chain seq x y z
N VAL A 1 13.71 -14.20 -14.86
CA VAL A 1 14.71 -13.47 -14.05
C VAL A 1 13.97 -12.57 -13.09
N GLU A 2 14.21 -12.69 -11.78
CA GLU A 2 13.57 -11.87 -10.75
C GLU A 2 14.55 -11.70 -9.57
N SER A 3 14.82 -10.46 -9.18
CA SER A 3 15.82 -10.15 -8.14
C SER A 3 15.28 -10.15 -6.71
N ASN A 4 13.96 -10.09 -6.51
CA ASN A 4 13.38 -9.92 -5.19
C ASN A 4 12.39 -11.06 -4.85
N HIS A 5 11.16 -10.95 -5.35
CA HIS A 5 10.09 -11.85 -4.97
C HIS A 5 9.26 -12.27 -6.17
N LEU A 6 9.08 -13.56 -6.37
CA LEU A 6 8.13 -14.10 -7.33
C LEU A 6 6.70 -13.61 -7.03
N GLY A 7 5.94 -13.28 -8.08
CA GLY A 7 4.57 -12.79 -7.96
C GLY A 7 4.40 -11.27 -8.02
N GLY A 8 5.50 -10.52 -8.12
CA GLY A 8 5.49 -9.06 -8.32
C GLY A 8 4.86 -8.25 -7.18
N ILE A 9 4.50 -7.00 -7.47
CA ILE A 9 3.95 -6.04 -6.49
C ILE A 9 2.59 -6.51 -5.95
N CYS A 10 1.65 -6.86 -6.83
CA CYS A 10 0.28 -7.18 -6.41
C CYS A 10 0.25 -8.29 -5.36
N LEU A 11 1.01 -9.35 -5.54
CA LEU A 11 1.05 -10.47 -4.62
C LEU A 11 1.80 -10.15 -3.33
N ASN A 12 2.93 -9.47 -3.42
CA ASN A 12 3.83 -9.29 -2.27
C ASN A 12 3.59 -8.00 -1.49
N TRP A 13 3.25 -6.89 -2.18
CA TRP A 13 3.20 -5.54 -1.63
C TRP A 13 2.01 -4.71 -2.14
N GLY A 14 0.99 -5.34 -2.71
CA GLY A 14 -0.15 -4.65 -3.30
C GLY A 14 -1.47 -5.32 -2.93
N CYS A 15 -2.20 -5.76 -3.95
CA CYS A 15 -3.58 -6.23 -3.87
C CYS A 15 -3.80 -7.28 -2.77
N ILE A 16 -2.96 -8.32 -2.74
CA ILE A 16 -3.18 -9.47 -1.86
C ILE A 16 -3.03 -9.12 -0.38
N PRO A 17 -1.89 -8.56 0.08
CA PRO A 17 -1.76 -8.20 1.49
C PRO A 17 -2.72 -7.07 1.89
N THR A 18 -3.05 -6.12 1.00
CA THR A 18 -4.04 -5.08 1.30
C THR A 18 -5.42 -5.68 1.51
N LYS A 19 -5.90 -6.57 0.62
CA LYS A 19 -7.19 -7.25 0.81
C LYS A 19 -7.21 -8.10 2.09
N ALA A 20 -6.08 -8.68 2.48
CA ALA A 20 -5.98 -9.37 3.76
C ALA A 20 -6.10 -8.41 4.96
N LEU A 21 -5.56 -7.17 4.87
CA LEU A 21 -5.74 -6.12 5.87
C LEU A 21 -7.19 -5.62 5.91
N LEU A 22 -7.79 -5.34 4.76
CA LEU A 22 -9.19 -4.93 4.65
C LEU A 22 -10.13 -5.99 5.23
N LYS A 23 -9.86 -7.28 4.99
CA LYS A 23 -10.66 -8.35 5.61
C LYS A 23 -10.58 -8.35 7.13
N ASN A 24 -9.46 -7.97 7.73
CA ASN A 24 -9.40 -7.78 9.19
C ASN A 24 -10.25 -6.59 9.64
N ALA A 25 -10.25 -5.49 8.86
CA ALA A 25 -11.11 -4.33 9.12
C ALA A 25 -12.60 -4.71 9.02
N ASP A 26 -13.01 -5.45 7.99
CA ASP A 26 -14.39 -5.96 7.85
C ASP A 26 -14.82 -6.78 9.06
N VAL A 27 -13.97 -7.71 9.51
CA VAL A 27 -14.27 -8.54 10.67
C VAL A 27 -14.43 -7.68 11.92
N PHE A 28 -13.57 -6.69 12.11
CA PHE A 28 -13.65 -5.79 13.25
C PHE A 28 -14.91 -4.90 13.19
N ASP A 29 -15.27 -4.39 12.01
CA ASP A 29 -16.53 -3.66 11.78
C ASP A 29 -17.77 -4.53 12.10
N ILE A 30 -17.76 -5.81 11.67
CA ILE A 30 -18.86 -6.75 11.97
C ILE A 30 -18.98 -6.97 13.47
N ILE A 31 -17.87 -7.20 14.17
CA ILE A 31 -17.86 -7.40 15.62
C ILE A 31 -18.41 -6.18 16.34
N ASN A 32 -17.97 -4.97 15.98
CA ASN A 32 -18.43 -3.73 16.61
C ASN A 32 -19.91 -3.40 16.31
N ASN A 33 -20.49 -4.01 15.29
CA ASN A 33 -21.89 -3.84 14.90
C ASN A 33 -22.74 -5.09 15.14
N ALA A 34 -22.22 -6.09 15.84
CA ALA A 34 -22.88 -7.38 16.05
C ALA A 34 -24.26 -7.25 16.76
N ASN A 35 -24.41 -6.25 17.60
CA ASN A 35 -25.67 -5.93 18.28
C ASN A 35 -26.83 -5.63 17.30
N LYS A 36 -26.55 -5.09 16.11
CA LYS A 36 -27.55 -4.86 15.06
C LYS A 36 -28.14 -6.16 14.52
N PHE A 37 -27.46 -7.27 14.76
CA PHE A 37 -27.87 -8.62 14.37
C PHE A 37 -28.37 -9.45 15.57
N GLY A 38 -28.56 -8.81 16.73
CA GLY A 38 -28.98 -9.49 17.94
C GLY A 38 -27.89 -10.34 18.62
N ILE A 39 -26.61 -10.08 18.28
CA ILE A 39 -25.46 -10.78 18.84
C ILE A 39 -24.75 -9.86 19.82
N GLU A 40 -24.63 -10.29 21.07
CA GLU A 40 -23.86 -9.58 22.08
C GLU A 40 -22.41 -10.05 22.07
N VAL A 41 -21.49 -9.10 22.05
CA VAL A 41 -20.05 -9.35 22.07
C VAL A 41 -19.47 -8.62 23.28
N GLY A 42 -18.66 -9.32 24.06
CA GLY A 42 -17.93 -8.73 25.19
C GLY A 42 -16.80 -7.80 24.75
N GLU A 43 -15.89 -7.50 25.67
CA GLU A 43 -14.75 -6.61 25.38
C GLU A 43 -13.89 -7.14 24.22
N VAL A 44 -13.66 -6.29 23.23
CA VAL A 44 -12.87 -6.62 22.04
C VAL A 44 -11.50 -5.94 22.12
N THR A 45 -10.45 -6.74 22.12
CA THR A 45 -9.08 -6.24 22.12
C THR A 45 -8.42 -6.45 20.75
N ILE A 46 -7.65 -5.45 20.29
CA ILE A 46 -6.93 -5.49 19.02
C ILE A 46 -5.48 -5.91 19.28
N ASN A 47 -5.02 -6.93 18.55
CA ASN A 47 -3.60 -7.28 18.47
C ASN A 47 -3.05 -6.87 17.12
N TRP A 48 -2.51 -5.65 17.04
CA TRP A 48 -2.00 -5.06 15.81
C TRP A 48 -0.96 -5.93 15.12
N SER A 49 0.01 -6.46 15.86
CA SER A 49 1.08 -7.28 15.29
C SER A 49 0.53 -8.56 14.62
N LYS A 50 -0.52 -9.17 15.17
CA LYS A 50 -1.18 -10.34 14.55
C LYS A 50 -1.94 -9.96 13.29
N ILE A 51 -2.55 -8.78 13.22
CA ILE A 51 -3.23 -8.26 12.03
C ILE A 51 -2.20 -8.10 10.88
N ILE A 52 -1.10 -7.42 11.16
CA ILE A 52 -0.03 -7.23 10.19
C ILE A 52 0.56 -8.57 9.76
N LYS A 53 0.93 -9.42 10.73
CA LYS A 53 1.48 -10.75 10.44
C LYS A 53 0.59 -11.58 9.54
N ARG A 54 -0.73 -11.60 9.78
CA ARG A 54 -1.68 -12.33 8.96
C ARG A 54 -1.61 -11.90 7.49
N SER A 55 -1.55 -10.61 7.20
CA SER A 55 -1.45 -10.11 5.82
C SER A 55 -0.16 -10.59 5.14
N ARG A 56 0.95 -10.57 5.88
CA ARG A 56 2.25 -11.04 5.39
C ARG A 56 2.28 -12.55 5.18
N ASP A 57 1.66 -13.33 6.06
CA ASP A 57 1.54 -14.79 5.94
C ASP A 57 0.72 -15.18 4.70
N VAL A 58 -0.36 -14.44 4.40
CA VAL A 58 -1.15 -14.65 3.17
C VAL A 58 -0.28 -14.42 1.92
N ALA A 59 0.42 -13.29 1.85
CA ALA A 59 1.32 -12.98 0.74
C ALA A 59 2.41 -14.04 0.58
N LYS A 60 3.07 -14.44 1.68
CA LYS A 60 4.12 -15.46 1.68
C LYS A 60 3.62 -16.83 1.20
N ARG A 61 2.43 -17.24 1.63
CA ARG A 61 1.82 -18.50 1.19
C ARG A 61 1.59 -18.51 -0.32
N LEU A 62 1.09 -17.43 -0.88
CA LEU A 62 0.82 -17.34 -2.32
C LEU A 62 2.11 -17.21 -3.13
N SER A 63 3.12 -16.51 -2.63
CA SER A 63 4.45 -16.46 -3.27
C SER A 63 5.08 -17.86 -3.37
N LYS A 64 4.98 -18.69 -2.31
CA LYS A 64 5.38 -20.10 -2.36
C LYS A 64 4.57 -20.91 -3.37
N GLY A 65 3.28 -20.57 -3.57
CA GLY A 65 2.46 -21.16 -4.62
C GLY A 65 3.02 -20.89 -6.03
N ILE A 66 3.52 -19.67 -6.27
CA ILE A 66 4.19 -19.33 -7.55
C ILE A 66 5.48 -20.14 -7.71
N GLU A 67 6.30 -20.26 -6.65
CA GLU A 67 7.51 -21.11 -6.70
C GLU A 67 7.18 -22.57 -7.05
N PHE A 68 6.12 -23.12 -6.45
CA PHE A 68 5.64 -24.44 -6.78
C PHE A 68 5.21 -24.56 -8.24
N LEU A 69 4.46 -23.57 -8.77
CA LEU A 69 4.04 -23.55 -10.17
C LEU A 69 5.21 -23.47 -11.14
N MET A 70 6.25 -22.68 -10.83
CA MET A 70 7.48 -22.65 -11.62
C MET A 70 8.11 -24.05 -11.73
N LYS A 71 8.31 -24.70 -10.58
CA LYS A 71 8.86 -26.06 -10.54
C LYS A 71 7.99 -27.08 -11.28
N LYS A 72 6.67 -27.07 -11.04
CA LYS A 72 5.71 -27.98 -11.68
C LYS A 72 5.74 -27.85 -13.21
N ASN A 73 5.86 -26.65 -13.72
CA ASN A 73 5.87 -26.36 -15.16
C ASN A 73 7.27 -26.34 -15.76
N LYS A 74 8.30 -26.75 -15.01
CA LYS A 74 9.72 -26.76 -15.46
C LYS A 74 10.19 -25.40 -15.99
N ILE A 75 9.77 -24.32 -15.31
CA ILE A 75 10.21 -22.95 -15.64
C ILE A 75 11.41 -22.64 -14.77
N ASP A 76 12.52 -22.27 -15.40
CA ASP A 76 13.74 -21.88 -14.71
C ASP A 76 13.53 -20.52 -14.02
N TYR A 77 13.79 -20.47 -12.72
CA TYR A 77 13.84 -19.24 -11.96
C TYR A 77 15.28 -18.83 -11.73
N ILE A 78 15.65 -17.66 -12.23
CA ILE A 78 16.97 -17.05 -12.06
C ILE A 78 16.87 -15.91 -11.04
N PRO A 79 17.33 -16.10 -9.77
CA PRO A 79 17.28 -15.06 -8.73
C PRO A 79 18.39 -14.02 -8.97
N ALA A 80 18.18 -13.10 -9.88
CA ALA A 80 19.17 -12.13 -10.32
C ALA A 80 18.52 -10.85 -10.89
N GLN A 81 19.28 -9.78 -10.96
CA GLN A 81 18.93 -8.63 -11.79
C GLN A 81 19.24 -8.94 -13.26
N GLY A 82 18.32 -8.58 -14.16
CA GLY A 82 18.47 -8.73 -15.60
C GLY A 82 18.77 -7.39 -16.27
N ARG A 83 19.69 -7.38 -17.21
CA ARG A 83 20.01 -6.26 -18.09
C ARG A 83 20.00 -6.72 -19.55
N LEU A 84 19.18 -6.10 -20.38
CA LEU A 84 19.19 -6.36 -21.82
C LEU A 84 20.52 -5.89 -22.42
N ILE A 85 21.18 -6.77 -23.18
CA ILE A 85 22.43 -6.47 -23.88
C ILE A 85 22.33 -6.66 -25.40
N GLY A 86 21.09 -6.77 -25.90
CA GLY A 86 20.78 -6.89 -27.34
C GLY A 86 20.76 -8.31 -27.86
N LYS A 87 20.25 -8.48 -29.08
CA LYS A 87 20.22 -9.74 -29.84
C LYS A 87 19.65 -10.94 -29.06
N GLY A 88 18.55 -10.74 -28.30
CA GLY A 88 17.93 -11.81 -27.51
C GLY A 88 18.69 -12.23 -26.26
N ASN A 89 19.66 -11.44 -25.81
CA ASN A 89 20.50 -11.74 -24.65
C ASN A 89 20.17 -10.85 -23.44
N VAL A 90 20.17 -11.49 -22.27
CA VAL A 90 20.02 -10.86 -20.95
C VAL A 90 21.23 -11.21 -20.08
N GLU A 91 22.02 -10.22 -19.72
CA GLU A 91 23.03 -10.38 -18.67
C GLU A 91 22.32 -10.42 -17.33
N THR A 92 22.56 -11.46 -16.54
CA THR A 92 22.04 -11.59 -15.18
C THR A 92 23.15 -11.36 -14.17
N THR A 93 22.84 -10.67 -13.04
CA THR A 93 23.78 -10.43 -11.95
C THR A 93 23.10 -10.88 -10.65
N ASP A 94 23.64 -11.89 -9.99
CA ASP A 94 23.10 -12.40 -8.71
C ASP A 94 23.47 -11.49 -7.53
N SER A 95 23.00 -11.83 -6.32
CA SER A 95 23.27 -11.08 -5.10
C SER A 95 24.77 -11.03 -4.70
N ASN A 96 25.58 -11.92 -5.22
CA ASN A 96 27.03 -11.99 -4.98
C ASN A 96 27.83 -11.25 -6.07
N GLY A 97 27.14 -10.63 -7.03
CA GLY A 97 27.77 -9.94 -8.16
C GLY A 97 28.24 -10.87 -9.28
N LYS A 98 27.92 -12.18 -9.22
CA LYS A 98 28.27 -13.13 -10.27
C LYS A 98 27.39 -12.87 -11.48
N LYS A 99 28.03 -12.73 -12.64
CA LYS A 99 27.37 -12.52 -13.93
C LYS A 99 27.19 -13.83 -14.67
N ALA A 100 26.05 -13.93 -15.36
CA ALA A 100 25.76 -15.01 -16.29
C ALA A 100 24.96 -14.46 -17.48
N LEU A 101 24.91 -15.24 -18.57
CA LEU A 101 24.18 -14.90 -19.78
C LEU A 101 22.99 -15.82 -19.92
N ALA A 102 21.81 -15.27 -20.15
CA ALA A 102 20.61 -15.96 -20.57
C ALA A 102 20.22 -15.49 -21.97
N SER A 103 19.88 -16.42 -22.85
CA SER A 103 19.46 -16.12 -24.22
C SER A 103 18.05 -16.65 -24.47
N ALA A 104 17.25 -15.91 -25.23
CA ALA A 104 15.89 -16.30 -25.58
C ALA A 104 15.48 -15.73 -26.95
N ASN A 105 14.60 -16.45 -27.65
CA ASN A 105 14.01 -15.97 -28.90
C ASN A 105 13.06 -14.78 -28.66
N ASN A 106 12.35 -14.78 -27.53
CA ASN A 106 11.43 -13.71 -27.14
C ASN A 106 11.70 -13.30 -25.70
N ILE A 107 11.64 -12.00 -25.41
CA ILE A 107 11.84 -11.45 -24.07
C ILE A 107 10.64 -10.59 -23.70
N ILE A 108 10.03 -10.89 -22.55
CA ILE A 108 8.96 -10.07 -21.97
C ILE A 108 9.60 -9.16 -20.92
N ILE A 109 9.41 -7.84 -21.09
CA ILE A 109 9.85 -6.84 -20.13
C ILE A 109 8.74 -6.62 -19.10
N ALA A 110 8.92 -7.19 -17.90
CA ALA A 110 7.97 -7.11 -16.79
C ALA A 110 8.70 -6.66 -15.51
N THR A 111 9.36 -5.51 -15.58
CA THR A 111 10.31 -5.03 -14.55
C THR A 111 9.65 -4.46 -13.31
N GLY A 112 8.31 -4.52 -13.22
CA GLY A 112 7.53 -4.05 -12.08
C GLY A 112 7.44 -2.52 -12.02
N ALA A 113 7.03 -2.02 -10.87
CA ALA A 113 6.85 -0.59 -10.64
C ALA A 113 7.34 -0.20 -9.23
N ARG A 114 7.44 1.11 -9.00
CA ARG A 114 7.87 1.68 -7.71
C ARG A 114 6.88 2.77 -7.28
N PRO A 115 6.76 3.03 -5.96
CA PRO A 115 5.92 4.13 -5.49
C PRO A 115 6.31 5.45 -6.14
N LYS A 116 5.32 6.22 -6.57
CA LYS A 116 5.53 7.60 -7.03
C LYS A 116 5.55 8.56 -5.85
N TRP A 117 6.38 9.57 -5.95
CA TRP A 117 6.38 10.75 -5.07
C TRP A 117 6.75 11.98 -5.89
N PHE A 118 6.41 13.15 -5.40
CA PHE A 118 6.77 14.40 -6.08
C PHE A 118 8.06 15.01 -5.53
N SER A 119 8.67 15.88 -6.33
CA SER A 119 9.92 16.56 -5.97
C SER A 119 9.81 17.27 -4.63
N GLY A 120 10.83 17.10 -3.79
CA GLY A 120 10.87 17.70 -2.44
C GLY A 120 10.23 16.86 -1.33
N ILE A 121 9.46 15.80 -1.64
CA ILE A 121 8.81 14.95 -0.64
C ILE A 121 9.20 13.49 -0.86
N LYS A 122 10.41 13.14 -0.42
CA LYS A 122 10.91 11.75 -0.50
C LYS A 122 10.51 10.95 0.74
N PRO A 123 9.91 9.76 0.57
CA PRO A 123 9.70 8.83 1.68
C PRO A 123 10.99 8.51 2.41
N ASP A 124 10.94 8.46 3.75
CA ASP A 124 12.07 8.10 4.61
C ASP A 124 11.91 6.74 5.27
N GLY A 125 10.79 6.09 5.01
CA GLY A 125 10.44 4.79 5.58
C GLY A 125 10.08 4.83 7.07
N LYS A 126 10.04 6.01 7.69
CA LYS A 126 9.78 6.19 9.13
C LYS A 126 8.55 7.04 9.38
N GLN A 127 8.63 8.33 9.10
CA GLN A 127 7.54 9.28 9.26
C GLN A 127 6.79 9.46 7.93
N VAL A 128 7.51 9.63 6.83
CA VAL A 128 6.94 9.65 5.47
C VAL A 128 7.12 8.27 4.86
N ILE A 129 6.02 7.56 4.68
CA ILE A 129 5.99 6.16 4.29
C ILE A 129 5.29 5.94 2.95
N THR A 130 5.54 4.80 2.34
CA THR A 130 4.81 4.28 1.19
C THR A 130 3.90 3.13 1.61
N TYR A 131 3.17 2.56 0.65
CA TYR A 131 2.36 1.36 0.89
C TYR A 131 3.16 0.21 1.48
N LYS A 132 4.46 0.09 1.17
CA LYS A 132 5.31 -1.00 1.69
C LYS A 132 5.44 -0.92 3.20
N GLU A 133 5.84 0.24 3.71
CA GLU A 133 6.00 0.48 5.13
C GLU A 133 4.65 0.43 5.85
N ALA A 134 3.58 0.98 5.22
CA ALA A 134 2.24 0.95 5.78
C ALA A 134 1.73 -0.48 6.06
N MET A 135 2.12 -1.46 5.23
CA MET A 135 1.75 -2.88 5.38
C MET A 135 2.52 -3.63 6.47
N ILE A 136 3.55 -3.02 7.06
CA ILE A 136 4.43 -3.67 8.05
C ILE A 136 4.69 -2.79 9.27
N LEU A 137 3.85 -1.80 9.54
CA LEU A 137 3.99 -0.96 10.72
C LEU A 137 3.89 -1.79 12.01
N ASP A 138 4.90 -1.68 12.85
CA ASP A 138 4.95 -2.38 14.14
C ASP A 138 3.85 -1.90 15.11
N LYS A 139 3.47 -0.62 14.98
CA LYS A 139 2.45 0.02 15.80
C LYS A 139 1.46 0.76 14.93
N GLN A 140 0.21 0.70 15.32
CA GLN A 140 -0.85 1.53 14.74
C GLN A 140 -0.55 3.01 15.03
N PRO A 141 -0.51 3.90 14.02
CA PRO A 141 -0.35 5.33 14.24
C PRO A 141 -1.64 5.91 14.84
N LYS A 142 -1.50 6.90 15.72
CA LYS A 142 -2.65 7.64 16.27
C LYS A 142 -3.29 8.53 15.22
N SER A 143 -2.48 9.14 14.36
CA SER A 143 -2.93 9.98 13.25
C SER A 143 -2.12 9.73 11.98
N LEU A 144 -2.78 9.77 10.84
CA LEU A 144 -2.21 9.48 9.52
C LEU A 144 -2.78 10.43 8.48
N VAL A 145 -1.90 11.17 7.80
CA VAL A 145 -2.26 11.87 6.58
C VAL A 145 -1.94 10.97 5.39
N ILE A 146 -2.89 10.82 4.49
CA ILE A 146 -2.72 10.05 3.24
C ILE A 146 -2.79 11.04 2.07
N ILE A 147 -1.74 11.08 1.26
CA ILE A 147 -1.63 11.96 0.09
C ILE A 147 -1.88 11.13 -1.16
N GLY A 148 -2.98 11.43 -1.84
CA GLY A 148 -3.53 10.70 -2.97
C GLY A 148 -4.70 9.80 -2.57
N ALA A 149 -5.87 10.08 -3.12
CA ALA A 149 -7.10 9.34 -2.86
C ALA A 149 -7.49 8.38 -4.01
N GLY A 150 -6.52 7.83 -4.71
CA GLY A 150 -6.70 6.69 -5.61
C GLY A 150 -6.95 5.40 -4.83
N ALA A 151 -7.02 4.25 -5.51
CA ALA A 151 -7.31 2.94 -4.92
C ALA A 151 -6.43 2.63 -3.69
N ILE A 152 -5.12 2.89 -3.76
CA ILE A 152 -4.20 2.67 -2.64
C ILE A 152 -4.59 3.54 -1.44
N GLY A 153 -4.83 4.84 -1.68
CA GLY A 153 -5.13 5.79 -0.60
C GLY A 153 -6.42 5.47 0.13
N VAL A 154 -7.50 5.20 -0.60
CA VAL A 154 -8.80 4.91 0.01
C VAL A 154 -8.82 3.58 0.77
N GLU A 155 -8.11 2.55 0.29
CA GLU A 155 -8.01 1.26 0.96
C GLU A 155 -7.26 1.38 2.29
N PHE A 156 -6.13 2.08 2.32
CA PHE A 156 -5.41 2.33 3.56
C PHE A 156 -6.18 3.27 4.50
N ALA A 157 -6.86 4.29 3.95
CA ALA A 157 -7.70 5.19 4.74
C ALA A 157 -8.77 4.39 5.49
N HIS A 158 -9.50 3.53 4.79
CA HIS A 158 -10.50 2.64 5.40
C HIS A 158 -9.87 1.73 6.45
N PHE A 159 -8.77 1.05 6.11
CA PHE A 159 -8.10 0.13 7.03
C PHE A 159 -7.70 0.81 8.34
N PHE A 160 -6.95 1.90 8.27
CA PHE A 160 -6.44 2.58 9.46
C PHE A 160 -7.56 3.21 10.28
N GLN A 161 -8.52 3.85 9.61
CA GLN A 161 -9.65 4.47 10.31
C GLN A 161 -10.51 3.44 11.05
N THR A 162 -10.77 2.28 10.45
CA THR A 162 -11.57 1.22 11.08
C THR A 162 -10.98 0.76 12.41
N PHE A 163 -9.65 0.77 12.53
CA PHE A 163 -8.97 0.46 13.79
C PHE A 163 -8.77 1.68 14.71
N GLY A 164 -9.32 2.85 14.38
CA GLY A 164 -9.32 4.02 15.25
C GLY A 164 -8.17 5.01 15.03
N THR A 165 -7.40 4.88 13.94
CA THR A 165 -6.45 5.93 13.52
C THR A 165 -7.24 7.15 13.03
N GLU A 166 -6.88 8.36 13.48
CA GLU A 166 -7.38 9.60 12.91
C GLU A 166 -6.78 9.79 11.51
N VAL A 167 -7.62 9.68 10.47
CA VAL A 167 -7.18 9.74 9.08
C VAL A 167 -7.62 11.03 8.41
N THR A 168 -6.66 11.74 7.79
CA THR A 168 -6.92 12.81 6.82
C THR A 168 -6.48 12.36 5.45
N LEU A 169 -7.43 12.27 4.52
CA LEU A 169 -7.21 11.90 3.12
C LEU A 169 -7.16 13.15 2.25
N ILE A 170 -6.04 13.39 1.57
CA ILE A 170 -5.82 14.58 0.73
C ILE A 170 -5.72 14.17 -0.74
N GLU A 171 -6.51 14.84 -1.59
CA GLU A 171 -6.51 14.64 -3.04
C GLU A 171 -6.45 16.00 -3.77
N ALA A 172 -5.57 16.09 -4.74
CA ALA A 172 -5.39 17.30 -5.55
C ALA A 172 -6.52 17.51 -6.56
N LEU A 173 -7.21 16.45 -6.94
CA LEU A 173 -8.33 16.46 -7.88
C LEU A 173 -9.67 16.66 -7.14
N PRO A 174 -10.75 16.99 -7.87
CA PRO A 174 -12.05 17.29 -7.25
C PRO A 174 -12.68 16.14 -6.47
N ASN A 175 -12.41 14.90 -6.84
CA ASN A 175 -13.04 13.72 -6.27
C ASN A 175 -11.99 12.73 -5.77
N ILE A 176 -12.32 11.96 -4.75
CA ILE A 176 -11.58 10.73 -4.43
C ILE A 176 -11.82 9.71 -5.55
N LEU A 177 -10.95 8.71 -5.70
CA LEU A 177 -10.99 7.75 -6.83
C LEU A 177 -11.12 8.44 -8.20
N PRO A 178 -10.24 9.38 -8.54
CA PRO A 178 -10.46 10.30 -9.66
C PRO A 178 -10.43 9.63 -11.04
N ILE A 179 -10.05 8.36 -11.13
CA ILE A 179 -10.06 7.58 -12.39
C ILE A 179 -11.25 6.62 -12.50
N GLU A 180 -12.07 6.53 -11.46
CA GLU A 180 -13.26 5.69 -11.42
C GLU A 180 -14.50 6.49 -11.86
N ASP A 181 -15.62 5.79 -12.01
CA ASP A 181 -16.91 6.42 -12.29
C ASP A 181 -17.28 7.43 -11.19
N ASN A 182 -17.83 8.58 -11.60
CA ASN A 182 -18.15 9.67 -10.68
C ASN A 182 -19.18 9.27 -9.61
N ASP A 183 -20.16 8.45 -9.95
CA ASP A 183 -21.19 8.02 -8.99
C ASP A 183 -20.56 7.14 -7.90
N ILE A 184 -19.60 6.29 -8.27
CA ILE A 184 -18.81 5.47 -7.32
C ILE A 184 -17.99 6.36 -6.41
N SER A 185 -17.31 7.36 -6.97
CA SER A 185 -16.48 8.31 -6.20
C SER A 185 -17.32 9.08 -5.18
N VAL A 186 -18.44 9.62 -5.60
CA VAL A 186 -19.37 10.37 -4.75
C VAL A 186 -19.94 9.49 -3.63
N GLU A 187 -20.36 8.26 -3.94
CA GLU A 187 -20.92 7.36 -2.93
C GLU A 187 -19.85 6.93 -1.89
N LEU A 188 -18.63 6.63 -2.33
CA LEU A 188 -17.56 6.29 -1.40
C LEU A 188 -17.20 7.48 -0.49
N GLU A 189 -17.10 8.68 -1.04
CA GLU A 189 -16.83 9.89 -0.26
C GLU A 189 -17.91 10.13 0.80
N LYS A 190 -19.18 9.96 0.45
CA LYS A 190 -20.32 10.06 1.35
C LYS A 190 -20.22 9.03 2.50
N ILE A 191 -19.86 7.77 2.19
CA ILE A 191 -19.64 6.72 3.18
C ILE A 191 -18.50 7.11 4.13
N PHE A 192 -17.40 7.60 3.62
CA PHE A 192 -16.24 8.01 4.43
C PHE A 192 -16.56 9.21 5.32
N LYS A 193 -17.26 10.22 4.79
CA LYS A 193 -17.75 11.37 5.58
C LYS A 193 -18.69 10.93 6.71
N LYS A 194 -19.61 9.99 6.43
CA LYS A 194 -20.50 9.41 7.45
C LYS A 194 -19.71 8.70 8.57
N ARG A 195 -18.55 8.13 8.23
CA ARG A 195 -17.59 7.54 9.19
C ARG A 195 -16.69 8.60 9.85
N LYS A 196 -16.93 9.90 9.63
CA LYS A 196 -16.18 11.03 10.17
C LYS A 196 -14.70 11.06 9.70
N MET A 197 -14.40 10.53 8.51
CA MET A 197 -13.09 10.69 7.89
C MET A 197 -12.92 12.12 7.41
N ASN A 198 -11.78 12.72 7.68
CA ASN A 198 -11.42 14.03 7.13
C ASN A 198 -10.94 13.85 5.68
N ILE A 199 -11.64 14.47 4.72
CA ILE A 199 -11.34 14.37 3.29
C ILE A 199 -11.17 15.78 2.75
N LEU A 200 -10.01 16.04 2.16
CA LEU A 200 -9.65 17.30 1.54
C LEU A 200 -9.40 17.05 0.05
N THR A 201 -10.42 17.31 -0.77
CA THR A 201 -10.30 17.31 -2.25
C THR A 201 -9.94 18.71 -2.75
N ASN A 202 -9.56 18.84 -4.03
CA ASN A 202 -9.02 20.08 -4.61
C ASN A 202 -7.84 20.66 -3.80
N THR A 203 -7.11 19.83 -3.07
CA THR A 203 -6.10 20.24 -2.10
C THR A 203 -4.74 19.71 -2.52
N LYS A 204 -3.85 20.62 -2.95
CA LYS A 204 -2.51 20.25 -3.38
C LYS A 204 -1.51 20.46 -2.25
N VAL A 205 -0.87 19.36 -1.83
CA VAL A 205 0.23 19.42 -0.86
C VAL A 205 1.43 20.12 -1.47
N THR A 206 1.99 21.08 -0.75
CA THR A 206 3.13 21.90 -1.20
C THR A 206 4.42 21.55 -0.49
N LYS A 207 4.35 21.18 0.81
CA LYS A 207 5.53 20.90 1.64
C LYS A 207 5.19 19.91 2.74
N ILE A 208 6.17 19.09 3.12
CA ILE A 208 6.14 18.31 4.34
C ILE A 208 7.28 18.74 5.25
N GLU A 209 6.96 19.09 6.49
CA GLU A 209 7.90 19.48 7.52
C GLU A 209 7.92 18.42 8.62
N LYS A 210 9.09 17.81 8.83
CA LYS A 210 9.27 16.78 9.85
C LYS A 210 9.64 17.40 11.18
N LEU A 211 8.87 17.09 12.20
CA LEU A 211 9.18 17.42 13.58
C LEU A 211 9.64 16.15 14.33
N LYS A 212 10.02 16.31 15.59
CA LYS A 212 10.54 15.21 16.41
C LYS A 212 9.56 14.01 16.51
N THR A 213 8.28 14.28 16.69
CA THR A 213 7.23 13.27 16.93
C THR A 213 6.04 13.37 15.97
N LYS A 214 5.97 14.41 15.17
CA LYS A 214 4.87 14.72 14.24
C LYS A 214 5.39 15.22 12.91
N ILE A 215 4.49 15.30 11.96
CA ILE A 215 4.73 15.88 10.64
C ILE A 215 3.69 16.96 10.42
N LYS A 216 4.10 18.08 9.85
CA LYS A 216 3.22 19.10 9.29
C LYS A 216 3.14 18.93 7.78
N VAL A 217 1.94 18.80 7.29
CA VAL A 217 1.64 18.75 5.85
C VAL A 217 1.02 20.10 5.48
N HIS A 218 1.73 20.85 4.65
CA HIS A 218 1.31 22.17 4.16
C HIS A 218 0.64 22.01 2.79
N PHE A 219 -0.43 22.75 2.58
CA PHE A 219 -1.13 22.82 1.29
C PHE A 219 -1.52 24.25 0.94
N GLN A 220 -2.18 24.46 -0.18
CA GLN A 220 -2.51 25.80 -0.66
C GLN A 220 -3.29 26.61 0.39
N GLY A 221 -2.96 27.92 0.51
CA GLY A 221 -3.63 28.83 1.43
C GLY A 221 -3.06 28.85 2.84
N ASP A 222 -1.79 28.41 3.03
CA ASP A 222 -1.09 28.36 4.33
C ASP A 222 -1.77 27.47 5.37
N GLU A 223 -2.66 26.58 4.94
CA GLU A 223 -3.30 25.61 5.81
C GLU A 223 -2.35 24.43 6.11
N ILE A 224 -2.48 23.87 7.30
CA ILE A 224 -1.60 22.82 7.82
C ILE A 224 -2.42 21.75 8.51
N VAL A 225 -2.07 20.48 8.23
CA VAL A 225 -2.52 19.32 9.01
C VAL A 225 -1.32 18.66 9.67
N GLU A 226 -1.44 18.33 10.95
CA GLU A 226 -0.43 17.59 11.70
C GLU A 226 -0.82 16.11 11.83
N ALA A 227 0.15 15.22 11.69
CA ALA A 227 -0.03 13.79 11.93
C ALA A 227 1.24 13.14 12.46
N GLU A 228 1.10 11.93 13.01
CA GLU A 228 2.23 11.09 13.42
C GLU A 228 2.98 10.55 12.19
N LYS A 229 2.24 10.20 11.13
CA LYS A 229 2.80 9.69 9.88
C LYS A 229 2.09 10.27 8.65
N VAL A 230 2.81 10.22 7.53
CA VAL A 230 2.28 10.56 6.21
C VAL A 230 2.48 9.36 5.28
N LEU A 231 1.42 8.91 4.64
CA LEU A 231 1.45 7.89 3.58
C LEU A 231 1.37 8.57 2.22
N ILE A 232 2.37 8.32 1.37
CA ILE A 232 2.35 8.74 -0.03
C ILE A 232 1.66 7.66 -0.85
N ALA A 233 0.49 7.97 -1.41
CA ALA A 233 -0.37 7.05 -2.16
C ALA A 233 -0.66 7.55 -3.60
N LEU A 234 0.36 8.12 -4.26
CA LEU A 234 0.26 8.73 -5.60
C LEU A 234 0.33 7.70 -6.75
N GLY A 235 0.21 6.42 -6.43
CA GLY A 235 0.30 5.32 -7.40
C GLY A 235 1.72 4.76 -7.53
N VAL A 236 1.90 3.93 -8.56
CA VAL A 236 3.11 3.17 -8.87
C VAL A 236 3.52 3.34 -10.32
#